data_6d9ef77e393af9fdf3672578cc2a973a
#
_entry.id   6d9ef77e393af9fdf3672578cc2a973a
#
_cell.length_a   1.000
_cell.length_b   1.000
_cell.length_c   1.000
_cell.angle_alpha   90.00
_cell.angle_beta   90.00
_cell.angle_gamma   90.00
#
_symmetry.space_group_name_H-M   'P 1'
#
loop_
_entity.id
_entity.type
_entity.pdbx_description
1 polymer ?
#
loop_
_entity_poly.entity_id
_entity_poly.type
_entity_poly.pdbx_seq_one_letter_code
_entity_poly.pdbx_strand_id
1 'polypeptide(L)'
;CVFLNFITYNKAVVMENKKKGIQNNHVFSVLLIAVAIPLSMSFWIINIIYSKIFRNEGFDEFPVISPGRWLASCLIPIPIAVYGYRRRTLNLSGALLALVVGFVLVLSNYCFVITLLTFFLTSSKASHFRPHLKRKFEEDFKEGGERTWVQVLCNGGMATQLALLYLIDVGSSERPIDFIKDYRASWLSMGVLGVLACCNGDTWASELGTVLSKSDPYLITTFKKVPKGTNGGVSLIGTILSTFGGLVIGISHYLSILYFADKTTLMYAPPQWPIILYGGLGGLIGSVIDSVMGASLQFSGVDKDGKIVSHSNGSVTHISGKNILDNNSVNLISTIIMGLLIPSLSKHFWPLV
;
A
#
# COMPACT_ATOMS: atom_id res chain seq x y z
N CYS A 1 34.83 -42.56 -16.68
CA CYS A 1 34.84 -42.52 -15.20
C CYS A 1 34.88 -41.12 -14.63
N VAL A 2 35.72 -40.20 -15.12
CA VAL A 2 35.89 -38.86 -14.55
C VAL A 2 34.63 -37.97 -14.67
N PHE A 3 33.93 -38.08 -15.80
CA PHE A 3 32.69 -37.30 -16.08
C PHE A 3 31.49 -37.73 -15.23
N LEU A 4 31.37 -39.04 -14.96
CA LEU A 4 30.34 -39.55 -14.05
C LEU A 4 30.55 -39.16 -12.60
N ASN A 5 31.82 -39.11 -12.13
CA ASN A 5 32.17 -38.67 -10.80
C ASN A 5 31.90 -37.16 -10.61
N PHE A 6 32.09 -36.33 -11.63
CA PHE A 6 31.81 -34.92 -11.60
C PHE A 6 30.29 -34.62 -11.51
N ILE A 7 29.49 -35.37 -12.23
CA ILE A 7 28.02 -35.23 -12.20
C ILE A 7 27.43 -35.69 -10.85
N THR A 8 27.96 -36.81 -10.29
CA THR A 8 27.55 -37.30 -8.95
C THR A 8 27.97 -36.35 -7.83
N TYR A 9 29.18 -35.79 -7.92
CA TYR A 9 29.63 -34.79 -6.96
C TYR A 9 28.80 -33.52 -6.97
N ASN A 10 28.48 -32.95 -8.15
CA ASN A 10 27.63 -31.78 -8.26
C ASN A 10 26.19 -32.05 -7.79
N LYS A 11 25.63 -33.22 -8.05
CA LYS A 11 24.31 -33.60 -7.50
C LYS A 11 24.33 -33.71 -5.98
N ALA A 12 25.39 -34.27 -5.39
CA ALA A 12 25.54 -34.38 -3.95
C ALA A 12 25.64 -32.99 -3.27
N VAL A 13 26.44 -32.07 -3.84
CA VAL A 13 26.62 -30.71 -3.34
C VAL A 13 25.28 -29.91 -3.46
N VAL A 14 24.55 -30.07 -4.55
CA VAL A 14 23.22 -29.43 -4.73
C VAL A 14 22.20 -29.98 -3.73
N MET A 15 22.20 -31.30 -3.47
CA MET A 15 21.31 -31.90 -2.47
C MET A 15 21.67 -31.49 -1.03
N GLU A 16 22.95 -31.38 -0.71
CA GLU A 16 23.42 -30.94 0.61
C GLU A 16 23.05 -29.47 0.86
N ASN A 17 23.25 -28.59 -0.14
CA ASN A 17 22.82 -27.19 -0.06
C ASN A 17 21.30 -27.05 0.05
N LYS A 18 20.54 -27.92 -0.62
CA LYS A 18 19.08 -27.96 -0.51
C LYS A 18 18.62 -28.44 0.87
N LYS A 19 19.29 -29.45 1.46
CA LYS A 19 19.04 -29.91 2.84
C LYS A 19 19.38 -28.83 3.87
N LYS A 20 20.53 -28.17 3.76
CA LYS A 20 20.91 -27.04 4.63
C LYS A 20 19.93 -25.88 4.52
N GLY A 21 19.45 -25.55 3.32
CA GLY A 21 18.43 -24.53 3.11
C GLY A 21 17.08 -24.90 3.73
N ILE A 22 16.65 -26.16 3.70
CA ILE A 22 15.42 -26.64 4.34
C ILE A 22 15.57 -26.60 5.85
N GLN A 23 16.69 -27.06 6.40
CA GLN A 23 16.96 -27.07 7.84
C GLN A 23 17.03 -25.65 8.41
N ASN A 24 17.66 -24.70 7.70
CA ASN A 24 17.67 -23.30 8.10
C ASN A 24 16.29 -22.65 8.08
N ASN A 25 15.42 -23.04 7.14
CA ASN A 25 14.05 -22.53 7.10
C ASN A 25 13.21 -23.04 8.30
N HIS A 26 13.41 -24.29 8.74
CA HIS A 26 12.72 -24.81 9.93
C HIS A 26 13.19 -24.12 11.21
N VAL A 27 14.50 -23.95 11.40
CA VAL A 27 15.08 -23.25 12.56
C VAL A 27 14.58 -21.79 12.61
N PHE A 28 14.59 -21.10 11.46
CA PHE A 28 14.06 -19.73 11.37
C PHE A 28 12.57 -19.65 11.76
N SER A 29 11.76 -20.58 11.25
CA SER A 29 10.30 -20.62 11.58
C SER A 29 10.06 -20.87 13.06
N VAL A 30 10.82 -21.78 13.67
CA VAL A 30 10.73 -22.08 15.12
C VAL A 30 11.13 -20.87 15.95
N LEU A 31 12.27 -20.22 15.64
CA LEU A 31 12.72 -19.01 16.33
C LEU A 31 11.71 -17.88 16.22
N LEU A 32 11.13 -17.71 15.05
CA LEU A 32 10.13 -16.69 14.79
C LEU A 32 8.87 -16.90 15.66
N ILE A 33 8.37 -18.14 15.73
CA ILE A 33 7.21 -18.50 16.58
C ILE A 33 7.58 -18.34 18.05
N ALA A 34 8.77 -18.77 18.46
CA ALA A 34 9.27 -18.67 19.83
C ALA A 34 9.40 -17.23 20.33
N VAL A 35 9.59 -16.25 19.43
CA VAL A 35 9.60 -14.82 19.79
C VAL A 35 8.20 -14.21 19.68
N ALA A 36 7.44 -14.54 18.62
CA ALA A 36 6.13 -13.93 18.36
C ALA A 36 5.10 -14.30 19.44
N ILE A 37 5.11 -15.53 19.95
CA ILE A 37 4.15 -15.96 21.00
C ILE A 37 4.37 -15.17 22.30
N PRO A 38 5.56 -15.15 22.93
CA PRO A 38 5.76 -14.37 24.14
C PRO A 38 5.50 -12.87 23.95
N LEU A 39 5.89 -12.31 22.80
CA LEU A 39 5.66 -10.91 22.48
C LEU A 39 4.14 -10.60 22.40
N SER A 40 3.37 -11.41 21.70
CA SER A 40 1.92 -11.24 21.60
C SER A 40 1.22 -11.41 22.94
N MET A 41 1.66 -12.36 23.76
CA MET A 41 1.15 -12.54 25.11
C MET A 41 1.47 -11.35 26.02
N SER A 42 2.67 -10.80 25.92
CA SER A 42 3.08 -9.60 26.66
C SER A 42 2.21 -8.41 26.30
N PHE A 43 1.96 -8.15 25.02
CA PHE A 43 1.05 -7.09 24.58
C PHE A 43 -0.38 -7.33 25.08
N TRP A 44 -0.87 -8.56 25.04
CA TRP A 44 -2.19 -8.90 25.56
C TRP A 44 -2.31 -8.66 27.06
N ILE A 45 -1.31 -9.08 27.85
CA ILE A 45 -1.27 -8.84 29.31
C ILE A 45 -1.25 -7.33 29.60
N ILE A 46 -0.43 -6.56 28.86
CA ILE A 46 -0.40 -5.09 29.00
C ILE A 46 -1.77 -4.50 28.69
N ASN A 47 -2.44 -4.96 27.65
CA ASN A 47 -3.78 -4.51 27.29
C ASN A 47 -4.82 -4.81 28.38
N ILE A 48 -4.75 -6.00 29.02
CA ILE A 48 -5.61 -6.34 30.16
C ILE A 48 -5.34 -5.43 31.36
N ILE A 49 -4.07 -5.24 31.70
CA ILE A 49 -3.68 -4.38 32.82
C ILE A 49 -4.17 -2.95 32.59
N TYR A 50 -3.91 -2.42 31.40
CA TYR A 50 -4.37 -1.09 31.00
C TYR A 50 -5.89 -0.95 31.09
N SER A 51 -6.64 -1.90 30.51
CA SER A 51 -8.10 -1.92 30.57
C SER A 51 -8.62 -1.96 32.01
N LYS A 52 -7.99 -2.71 32.92
CA LYS A 52 -8.40 -2.77 34.34
C LYS A 52 -8.12 -1.46 35.10
N ILE A 53 -6.97 -0.81 34.83
CA ILE A 53 -6.61 0.44 35.49
C ILE A 53 -7.61 1.55 35.12
N PHE A 54 -7.87 1.72 33.82
CA PHE A 54 -8.75 2.79 33.34
C PHE A 54 -10.24 2.53 33.58
N ARG A 55 -10.65 1.26 33.71
CA ARG A 55 -12.03 0.91 34.13
C ARG A 55 -12.36 1.41 35.54
N ASN A 56 -11.39 1.40 36.44
CA ASN A 56 -11.57 1.89 37.81
C ASN A 56 -11.67 3.43 37.88
N GLU A 57 -11.31 4.14 36.82
CA GLU A 57 -11.38 5.62 36.74
C GLU A 57 -12.67 6.13 36.09
N GLY A 58 -13.66 5.28 35.80
CA GLY A 58 -14.97 5.68 35.28
C GLY A 58 -15.03 5.85 33.76
N PHE A 59 -14.03 5.39 33.04
CA PHE A 59 -14.07 5.32 31.58
C PHE A 59 -14.83 4.04 31.15
N ASP A 60 -15.83 4.23 30.30
CA ASP A 60 -16.56 3.14 29.66
C ASP A 60 -15.63 2.21 28.89
N GLU A 61 -15.90 0.92 29.00
CA GLU A 61 -15.13 -0.24 28.54
C GLU A 61 -14.14 -0.01 27.40
N PHE A 62 -12.83 0.03 27.72
CA PHE A 62 -11.80 -0.24 26.71
C PHE A 62 -11.89 -1.72 26.32
N PRO A 63 -12.25 -2.05 25.08
CA PRO A 63 -12.41 -3.45 24.67
C PRO A 63 -11.06 -4.18 24.73
N VAL A 64 -11.03 -5.28 25.48
CA VAL A 64 -9.85 -6.13 25.54
C VAL A 64 -9.71 -6.87 24.22
N ILE A 65 -8.63 -6.60 23.50
CA ILE A 65 -8.31 -7.26 22.23
C ILE A 65 -8.00 -8.73 22.51
N SER A 66 -8.55 -9.65 21.71
CA SER A 66 -8.35 -11.08 21.89
C SER A 66 -6.88 -11.48 21.73
N PRO A 67 -6.37 -12.50 22.48
CA PRO A 67 -5.00 -12.97 22.35
C PRO A 67 -4.70 -13.49 20.93
N GLY A 68 -5.70 -14.09 20.25
CA GLY A 68 -5.57 -14.51 18.85
C GLY A 68 -5.32 -13.35 17.89
N ARG A 69 -5.93 -12.19 18.14
CA ARG A 69 -5.69 -10.97 17.34
C ARG A 69 -4.27 -10.43 17.52
N TRP A 70 -3.77 -10.40 18.76
CA TRP A 70 -2.39 -10.04 19.06
C TRP A 70 -1.39 -10.97 18.37
N LEU A 71 -1.64 -12.28 18.42
CA LEU A 71 -0.82 -13.27 17.74
C LEU A 71 -0.84 -13.09 16.22
N ALA A 72 -2.03 -12.89 15.63
CA ALA A 72 -2.20 -12.61 14.21
C ALA A 72 -1.43 -11.36 13.77
N SER A 73 -1.48 -10.28 14.58
CA SER A 73 -0.77 -9.03 14.31
C SER A 73 0.74 -9.20 14.28
N CYS A 74 1.29 -10.07 15.12
CA CYS A 74 2.71 -10.41 15.10
C CYS A 74 3.09 -11.31 13.92
N LEU A 75 2.24 -12.30 13.56
CA LEU A 75 2.61 -13.35 12.61
C LEU A 75 2.30 -13.01 11.15
N ILE A 76 1.14 -12.39 10.85
CA ILE A 76 0.69 -12.16 9.47
C ILE A 76 1.63 -11.24 8.67
N PRO A 77 2.17 -10.13 9.22
CA PRO A 77 3.04 -9.25 8.46
C PRO A 77 4.38 -9.87 8.05
N ILE A 78 4.87 -10.86 8.81
CA ILE A 78 6.20 -11.44 8.61
C ILE A 78 6.35 -12.13 7.25
N PRO A 79 5.51 -13.11 6.85
CA PRO A 79 5.63 -13.74 5.54
C PRO A 79 5.47 -12.74 4.39
N ILE A 80 4.67 -11.69 4.57
CA ILE A 80 4.46 -10.64 3.57
C ILE A 80 5.74 -9.81 3.39
N ALA A 81 6.34 -9.36 4.49
CA ALA A 81 7.60 -8.60 4.45
C ALA A 81 8.76 -9.44 3.91
N VAL A 82 8.86 -10.71 4.34
CA VAL A 82 9.87 -11.66 3.82
C VAL A 82 9.67 -11.92 2.33
N TYR A 83 8.43 -12.09 1.87
CA TYR A 83 8.13 -12.22 0.44
C TYR A 83 8.57 -10.96 -0.33
N GLY A 84 8.21 -9.76 0.16
CA GLY A 84 8.61 -8.50 -0.46
C GLY A 84 10.12 -8.33 -0.56
N TYR A 85 10.84 -8.65 0.51
CA TYR A 85 12.30 -8.60 0.55
C TYR A 85 12.93 -9.62 -0.42
N ARG A 86 12.49 -10.88 -0.39
CA ARG A 86 13.00 -11.94 -1.30
C ARG A 86 12.72 -11.65 -2.78
N ARG A 87 11.60 -10.99 -3.08
CA ARG A 87 11.22 -10.60 -4.43
C ARG A 87 11.81 -9.26 -4.87
N ARG A 88 12.65 -8.63 -4.04
CA ARG A 88 13.22 -7.31 -4.30
C ARG A 88 12.20 -6.22 -4.61
N THR A 89 11.01 -6.33 -4.03
CA THR A 89 9.98 -5.28 -4.06
C THR A 89 10.08 -4.35 -2.86
N LEU A 90 10.76 -4.81 -1.79
CA LEU A 90 11.13 -4.06 -0.60
C LEU A 90 12.63 -4.27 -0.34
N ASN A 91 13.36 -3.21 -0.01
CA ASN A 91 14.67 -3.36 0.61
C ASN A 91 14.51 -3.67 2.10
N LEU A 92 15.62 -3.89 2.83
CA LEU A 92 15.57 -4.24 4.25
C LEU A 92 14.84 -3.18 5.09
N SER A 93 15.12 -1.90 4.87
CA SER A 93 14.48 -0.82 5.63
C SER A 93 12.96 -0.72 5.33
N GLY A 94 12.57 -0.93 4.08
CA GLY A 94 11.17 -1.00 3.67
C GLY A 94 10.44 -2.22 4.26
N ALA A 95 11.11 -3.38 4.32
CA ALA A 95 10.56 -4.58 4.92
C ALA A 95 10.34 -4.43 6.43
N LEU A 96 11.28 -3.79 7.15
CA LEU A 96 11.13 -3.51 8.58
C LEU A 96 9.95 -2.57 8.86
N LEU A 97 9.79 -1.49 8.09
CA LEU A 97 8.65 -0.61 8.26
C LEU A 97 7.33 -1.28 7.85
N ALA A 98 7.35 -2.13 6.81
CA ALA A 98 6.17 -2.90 6.41
C ALA A 98 5.68 -3.86 7.52
N LEU A 99 6.57 -4.38 8.38
CA LEU A 99 6.18 -5.15 9.57
C LEU A 99 5.36 -4.29 10.54
N VAL A 100 5.80 -3.06 10.82
CA VAL A 100 5.11 -2.14 11.72
C VAL A 100 3.74 -1.74 11.14
N VAL A 101 3.71 -1.34 9.87
CA VAL A 101 2.47 -1.02 9.15
C VAL A 101 1.49 -2.20 9.18
N GLY A 102 1.96 -3.39 8.81
CA GLY A 102 1.16 -4.61 8.83
C GLY A 102 0.65 -4.96 10.23
N PHE A 103 1.49 -4.83 11.26
CA PHE A 103 1.09 -5.05 12.66
C PHE A 103 -0.09 -4.16 13.07
N VAL A 104 0.00 -2.84 12.81
CA VAL A 104 -1.06 -1.89 13.16
C VAL A 104 -2.35 -2.20 12.40
N LEU A 105 -2.26 -2.46 11.08
CA LEU A 105 -3.45 -2.73 10.27
C LEU A 105 -4.14 -4.05 10.67
N VAL A 106 -3.38 -5.11 10.92
CA VAL A 106 -3.95 -6.39 11.39
C VAL A 106 -4.60 -6.23 12.76
N LEU A 107 -3.95 -5.49 13.67
CA LEU A 107 -4.48 -5.27 15.01
C LEU A 107 -5.79 -4.47 14.97
N SER A 108 -5.88 -3.50 14.09
CA SER A 108 -7.05 -2.63 13.95
C SER A 108 -8.22 -3.33 13.26
N ASN A 109 -7.99 -3.83 12.02
CA ASN A 109 -9.06 -4.38 11.18
C ASN A 109 -8.47 -5.28 10.08
N TYR A 110 -8.95 -6.52 9.94
CA TYR A 110 -8.49 -7.44 8.89
C TYR A 110 -8.79 -6.94 7.47
N CYS A 111 -9.86 -6.16 7.28
CA CYS A 111 -10.16 -5.56 5.99
C CYS A 111 -9.04 -4.62 5.54
N PHE A 112 -8.42 -3.88 6.47
CA PHE A 112 -7.34 -2.94 6.17
C PHE A 112 -6.08 -3.65 5.66
N VAL A 113 -5.68 -4.73 6.32
CA VAL A 113 -4.50 -5.48 5.89
C VAL A 113 -4.71 -6.20 4.57
N ILE A 114 -5.91 -6.71 4.29
CA ILE A 114 -6.22 -7.34 3.00
C ILE A 114 -6.21 -6.29 1.89
N THR A 115 -6.75 -5.11 2.13
CA THR A 115 -6.71 -3.99 1.19
C THR A 115 -5.27 -3.53 0.93
N LEU A 116 -4.44 -3.41 1.99
CA LEU A 116 -3.01 -3.13 1.87
C LEU A 116 -2.27 -4.21 1.07
N LEU A 117 -2.56 -5.48 1.33
CA LEU A 117 -1.95 -6.61 0.63
C LEU A 117 -2.31 -6.59 -0.87
N THR A 118 -3.55 -6.27 -1.19
CA THR A 118 -4.01 -6.09 -2.57
C THR A 118 -3.24 -4.97 -3.26
N PHE A 119 -3.10 -3.80 -2.63
CA PHE A 119 -2.24 -2.72 -3.11
C PHE A 119 -0.80 -3.20 -3.31
N PHE A 120 -0.19 -3.79 -2.31
CA PHE A 120 1.20 -4.24 -2.37
C PHE A 120 1.45 -5.22 -3.52
N LEU A 121 0.59 -6.22 -3.68
CA LEU A 121 0.76 -7.26 -4.70
C LEU A 121 0.51 -6.72 -6.12
N THR A 122 -0.56 -5.93 -6.31
CA THR A 122 -0.93 -5.43 -7.64
C THR A 122 0.01 -4.33 -8.11
N SER A 123 0.38 -3.40 -7.22
CA SER A 123 1.35 -2.34 -7.52
C SER A 123 2.75 -2.91 -7.77
N SER A 124 3.18 -3.96 -7.02
CA SER A 124 4.46 -4.62 -7.27
C SER A 124 4.49 -5.32 -8.63
N LYS A 125 3.40 -5.97 -9.05
CA LYS A 125 3.29 -6.53 -10.39
C LYS A 125 3.33 -5.45 -11.48
N ALA A 126 2.67 -4.31 -11.26
CA ALA A 126 2.68 -3.17 -12.18
C ALA A 126 4.11 -2.61 -12.35
N SER A 127 4.86 -2.45 -11.25
CA SER A 127 6.25 -1.96 -11.30
C SER A 127 7.20 -2.91 -12.04
N HIS A 128 6.95 -4.22 -11.96
CA HIS A 128 7.74 -5.24 -12.69
C HIS A 128 7.28 -5.45 -14.15
N PHE A 129 6.23 -4.76 -14.61
CA PHE A 129 5.72 -4.95 -15.96
C PHE A 129 6.62 -4.25 -16.98
N ARG A 130 7.20 -5.02 -17.94
CA ARG A 130 8.05 -4.57 -19.05
C ARG A 130 9.15 -3.57 -18.65
N PRO A 131 10.04 -3.89 -17.72
CA PRO A 131 11.05 -2.96 -17.19
C PRO A 131 12.01 -2.43 -18.27
N HIS A 132 12.28 -3.22 -19.32
CA HIS A 132 13.13 -2.84 -20.45
C HIS A 132 12.61 -1.62 -21.24
N LEU A 133 11.29 -1.36 -21.22
CA LEU A 133 10.72 -0.17 -21.86
C LEU A 133 10.91 1.07 -21.00
N LYS A 134 10.75 0.94 -19.67
CA LYS A 134 10.91 2.07 -18.73
C LYS A 134 12.34 2.61 -18.70
N ARG A 135 13.33 1.73 -18.74
CA ARG A 135 14.76 2.12 -18.84
C ARG A 135 15.08 3.04 -20.00
N LYS A 136 14.24 3.07 -21.05
CA LYS A 136 14.43 3.96 -22.20
C LYS A 136 14.02 5.40 -21.92
N PHE A 137 13.15 5.62 -20.94
CA PHE A 137 12.56 6.93 -20.66
C PHE A 137 13.11 7.58 -19.40
N GLU A 138 13.55 6.79 -18.40
CA GLU A 138 13.97 7.28 -17.10
C GLU A 138 15.45 6.99 -16.85
N GLU A 139 16.20 8.00 -16.39
CA GLU A 139 17.62 7.85 -16.04
C GLU A 139 17.78 7.06 -14.75
N ASP A 140 16.97 7.37 -13.71
CA ASP A 140 17.05 6.79 -12.36
C ASP A 140 16.24 5.49 -12.22
N PHE A 141 15.94 4.80 -13.32
CA PHE A 141 15.12 3.57 -13.25
C PHE A 141 15.80 2.48 -12.41
N LYS A 142 15.18 2.14 -11.28
CA LYS A 142 15.61 1.03 -10.41
C LYS A 142 14.90 -0.26 -10.85
N GLU A 143 15.68 -1.25 -11.26
CA GLU A 143 15.13 -2.56 -11.61
C GLU A 143 14.46 -3.20 -10.41
N GLY A 144 13.19 -3.62 -10.60
CA GLY A 144 12.38 -4.24 -9.55
C GLY A 144 11.66 -3.27 -8.63
N GLY A 145 11.93 -1.95 -8.72
CA GLY A 145 11.20 -0.94 -7.93
C GLY A 145 11.29 -1.18 -6.43
N GLU A 146 12.47 -1.61 -5.90
CA GLU A 146 12.69 -1.86 -4.47
C GLU A 146 12.29 -0.64 -3.64
N ARG A 147 11.21 -0.77 -2.87
CA ARG A 147 10.71 0.31 -2.01
C ARG A 147 11.53 0.40 -0.73
N THR A 148 11.99 1.61 -0.44
CA THR A 148 12.65 1.97 0.82
C THR A 148 11.61 2.26 1.91
N TRP A 149 12.07 2.43 3.16
CA TRP A 149 11.20 2.84 4.27
C TRP A 149 10.48 4.16 4.00
N VAL A 150 11.13 5.11 3.31
CA VAL A 150 10.50 6.41 2.93
C VAL A 150 9.30 6.16 2.03
N GLN A 151 9.44 5.32 1.00
CA GLN A 151 8.35 5.00 0.08
C GLN A 151 7.22 4.22 0.78
N VAL A 152 7.55 3.31 1.71
CA VAL A 152 6.55 2.60 2.52
C VAL A 152 5.81 3.58 3.43
N LEU A 153 6.53 4.54 4.04
CA LEU A 153 5.93 5.58 4.88
C LEU A 153 5.02 6.52 4.07
N CYS A 154 5.48 7.01 2.93
CA CYS A 154 4.72 7.96 2.12
C CYS A 154 3.43 7.34 1.54
N ASN A 155 3.47 6.05 1.18
CA ASN A 155 2.30 5.38 0.61
C ASN A 155 1.41 4.69 1.66
N GLY A 156 1.97 4.21 2.77
CA GLY A 156 1.24 3.46 3.80
C GLY A 156 1.01 4.20 5.10
N GLY A 157 1.78 5.29 5.35
CA GLY A 157 1.78 5.97 6.65
C GLY A 157 0.44 6.57 7.03
N MET A 158 -0.24 7.26 6.10
CA MET A 158 -1.56 7.84 6.36
C MET A 158 -2.61 6.75 6.63
N ALA A 159 -2.60 5.65 5.88
CA ALA A 159 -3.47 4.50 6.16
C ALA A 159 -3.19 3.89 7.54
N THR A 160 -1.92 3.83 7.95
CA THR A 160 -1.51 3.34 9.28
C THR A 160 -1.98 4.27 10.39
N GLN A 161 -1.90 5.59 10.21
CA GLN A 161 -2.41 6.56 11.18
C GLN A 161 -3.93 6.46 11.34
N LEU A 162 -4.68 6.35 10.22
CA LEU A 162 -6.13 6.18 10.26
C LEU A 162 -6.53 4.84 10.90
N ALA A 163 -5.78 3.77 10.65
CA ALA A 163 -5.98 2.47 11.28
C ALA A 163 -5.69 2.52 12.80
N LEU A 164 -4.65 3.27 13.22
CA LEU A 164 -4.37 3.48 14.63
C LEU A 164 -5.48 4.29 15.32
N LEU A 165 -5.98 5.35 14.66
CA LEU A 165 -7.14 6.10 15.15
C LEU A 165 -8.39 5.20 15.24
N TYR A 166 -8.60 4.32 14.24
CA TYR A 166 -9.67 3.33 14.28
C TYR A 166 -9.54 2.41 15.50
N LEU A 167 -8.33 1.91 15.77
CA LEU A 167 -8.06 1.04 16.91
C LEU A 167 -8.36 1.74 18.25
N ILE A 168 -8.01 3.03 18.37
CA ILE A 168 -8.22 3.82 19.58
C ILE A 168 -9.71 4.16 19.78
N ASP A 169 -10.40 4.59 18.72
CA ASP A 169 -11.76 5.11 18.79
C ASP A 169 -12.83 4.02 18.75
N VAL A 170 -12.58 2.97 17.96
CA VAL A 170 -13.57 1.92 17.63
C VAL A 170 -13.22 0.58 18.26
N GLY A 171 -11.93 0.38 18.53
CA GLY A 171 -11.37 -0.90 18.94
C GLY A 171 -11.03 -1.81 17.76
N SER A 172 -10.57 -3.02 18.09
CA SER A 172 -10.20 -4.04 17.11
C SER A 172 -11.44 -4.77 16.61
N SER A 173 -11.98 -4.37 15.47
CA SER A 173 -13.23 -4.94 14.94
C SER A 173 -13.41 -4.68 13.44
N GLU A 174 -14.18 -5.54 12.78
CA GLU A 174 -14.61 -5.37 11.39
C GLU A 174 -16.08 -4.92 11.38
N ARG A 175 -16.32 -3.69 10.95
CA ARG A 175 -17.65 -3.10 10.89
C ARG A 175 -18.04 -2.74 9.46
N PRO A 176 -19.32 -2.93 9.08
CA PRO A 176 -19.83 -2.41 7.83
C PRO A 176 -19.81 -0.88 7.84
N ILE A 177 -19.83 -0.28 6.67
CA ILE A 177 -19.94 1.17 6.53
C ILE A 177 -21.38 1.59 6.81
N ASP A 178 -21.55 2.37 7.87
CA ASP A 178 -22.82 2.96 8.28
C ASP A 178 -22.56 4.33 8.92
N PHE A 179 -22.73 5.39 8.16
CA PHE A 179 -22.49 6.77 8.62
C PHE A 179 -23.52 7.28 9.63
N ILE A 180 -24.63 6.55 9.83
CA ILE A 180 -25.66 6.91 10.81
C ILE A 180 -25.36 6.27 12.15
N LYS A 181 -25.14 4.96 12.16
CA LYS A 181 -24.94 4.20 13.41
C LYS A 181 -23.49 4.18 13.88
N ASP A 182 -22.55 4.06 12.93
CA ASP A 182 -21.11 3.88 13.19
C ASP A 182 -20.25 4.93 12.42
N TYR A 183 -20.54 6.22 12.64
CA TYR A 183 -19.92 7.32 11.92
C TYR A 183 -18.38 7.26 11.93
N ARG A 184 -17.76 7.13 13.11
CA ARG A 184 -16.30 7.17 13.27
C ARG A 184 -15.64 5.98 12.57
N ALA A 185 -16.17 4.77 12.79
CA ALA A 185 -15.69 3.55 12.14
C ALA A 185 -15.78 3.66 10.61
N SER A 186 -16.91 4.13 10.10
CA SER A 186 -17.16 4.32 8.66
C SER A 186 -16.22 5.35 8.06
N TRP A 187 -16.05 6.50 8.73
CA TRP A 187 -15.19 7.58 8.26
C TRP A 187 -13.72 7.13 8.17
N LEU A 188 -13.21 6.50 9.22
CA LEU A 188 -11.82 6.01 9.26
C LEU A 188 -11.57 4.87 8.27
N SER A 189 -12.53 3.96 8.12
CA SER A 189 -12.44 2.85 7.16
C SER A 189 -12.41 3.37 5.72
N MET A 190 -13.29 4.33 5.37
CA MET A 190 -13.29 4.97 4.06
C MET A 190 -12.04 5.83 3.82
N GLY A 191 -11.44 6.37 4.87
CA GLY A 191 -10.15 7.06 4.80
C GLY A 191 -9.02 6.11 4.41
N VAL A 192 -8.92 4.93 5.06
CA VAL A 192 -7.96 3.88 4.68
C VAL A 192 -8.16 3.43 3.25
N LEU A 193 -9.42 3.23 2.82
CA LEU A 193 -9.75 2.92 1.43
C LEU A 193 -9.23 3.99 0.48
N GLY A 194 -9.49 5.27 0.76
CA GLY A 194 -9.09 6.41 -0.07
C GLY A 194 -7.58 6.50 -0.26
N VAL A 195 -6.80 6.31 0.83
CA VAL A 195 -5.33 6.27 0.79
C VAL A 195 -4.83 5.15 -0.12
N LEU A 196 -5.27 3.92 0.11
CA LEU A 196 -4.77 2.75 -0.61
C LEU A 196 -5.24 2.74 -2.08
N ALA A 197 -6.44 3.24 -2.36
CA ALA A 197 -6.94 3.42 -3.72
C ALA A 197 -6.14 4.47 -4.49
N CYS A 198 -5.80 5.60 -3.86
CA CYS A 198 -4.91 6.62 -4.41
C CYS A 198 -3.56 6.01 -4.81
N CYS A 199 -2.89 5.33 -3.87
CA CYS A 199 -1.59 4.72 -4.12
C CYS A 199 -1.61 3.69 -5.26
N ASN A 200 -2.64 2.84 -5.30
CA ASN A 200 -2.73 1.81 -6.32
C ASN A 200 -3.08 2.40 -7.69
N GLY A 201 -4.03 3.34 -7.72
CA GLY A 201 -4.44 4.04 -8.94
C GLY A 201 -3.28 4.80 -9.56
N ASP A 202 -2.55 5.58 -8.76
CA ASP A 202 -1.39 6.32 -9.23
C ASP A 202 -0.27 5.39 -9.72
N THR A 203 0.04 4.33 -8.98
CA THR A 203 1.02 3.33 -9.43
C THR A 203 0.61 2.68 -10.75
N TRP A 204 -0.66 2.34 -10.95
CA TRP A 204 -1.10 1.75 -12.21
C TRP A 204 -1.05 2.76 -13.36
N ALA A 205 -1.38 4.02 -13.10
CA ALA A 205 -1.28 5.09 -14.10
C ALA A 205 0.16 5.33 -14.54
N SER A 206 1.08 5.50 -13.60
CA SER A 206 2.49 5.79 -13.87
C SER A 206 3.24 4.59 -14.46
N GLU A 207 3.03 3.39 -13.91
CA GLU A 207 3.81 2.20 -14.29
C GLU A 207 3.27 1.47 -15.53
N LEU A 208 1.95 1.26 -15.60
CA LEU A 208 1.32 0.59 -16.72
C LEU A 208 0.94 1.58 -17.84
N GLY A 209 0.43 2.78 -17.46
CA GLY A 209 0.01 3.80 -18.40
C GLY A 209 1.15 4.26 -19.30
N THR A 210 2.33 4.48 -18.75
CA THR A 210 3.54 4.88 -19.51
C THR A 210 3.96 3.82 -20.54
N VAL A 211 3.84 2.54 -20.18
CA VAL A 211 4.25 1.41 -21.03
C VAL A 211 3.20 1.05 -22.09
N LEU A 212 1.91 1.12 -21.72
CA LEU A 212 0.81 0.71 -22.61
C LEU A 212 0.34 1.83 -23.53
N SER A 213 0.55 3.09 -23.16
CA SER A 213 0.24 4.22 -24.07
C SER A 213 1.14 4.20 -25.29
N LYS A 214 0.54 4.29 -26.48
CA LYS A 214 1.29 4.42 -27.75
C LYS A 214 1.74 5.86 -28.03
N SER A 215 0.98 6.84 -27.55
CA SER A 215 1.25 8.27 -27.74
C SER A 215 1.93 8.89 -26.54
N ASP A 216 2.58 10.01 -26.75
CA ASP A 216 3.10 10.84 -25.67
C ASP A 216 1.97 11.40 -24.82
N PRO A 217 2.17 11.56 -23.50
CA PRO A 217 1.18 12.13 -22.60
C PRO A 217 1.04 13.64 -22.79
N TYR A 218 -0.03 14.19 -22.22
CA TYR A 218 -0.25 15.63 -22.13
C TYR A 218 0.05 16.12 -20.72
N LEU A 219 0.77 17.21 -20.59
CA LEU A 219 1.00 17.86 -19.30
C LEU A 219 -0.34 18.43 -18.78
N ILE A 220 -0.77 17.98 -17.60
CA ILE A 220 -2.11 18.29 -17.07
C ILE A 220 -2.39 19.79 -16.91
N THR A 221 -1.34 20.60 -16.67
CA THR A 221 -1.46 22.07 -16.46
C THR A 221 -1.54 22.87 -17.74
N THR A 222 -0.97 22.39 -18.84
CA THR A 222 -0.86 23.17 -20.10
C THR A 222 -1.49 22.49 -21.31
N PHE A 223 -1.88 21.22 -21.16
CA PHE A 223 -2.40 20.36 -22.25
C PHE A 223 -1.45 20.23 -23.45
N LYS A 224 -0.15 20.52 -23.26
CA LYS A 224 0.88 20.31 -24.29
C LYS A 224 1.42 18.89 -24.20
N LYS A 225 1.75 18.31 -25.35
CA LYS A 225 2.44 17.01 -25.40
C LYS A 225 3.83 17.13 -24.77
N VAL A 226 4.16 16.16 -23.94
CA VAL A 226 5.46 16.05 -23.26
C VAL A 226 6.00 14.63 -23.40
N PRO A 227 7.32 14.44 -23.29
CA PRO A 227 7.90 13.10 -23.32
C PRO A 227 7.35 12.20 -22.22
N LYS A 228 7.32 10.88 -22.47
CA LYS A 228 6.92 9.87 -21.47
C LYS A 228 7.87 9.92 -20.28
N GLY A 229 7.32 9.78 -19.07
CA GLY A 229 8.06 9.89 -17.81
C GLY A 229 8.11 11.31 -17.23
N THR A 230 7.58 12.34 -17.94
CA THR A 230 7.46 13.70 -17.39
C THR A 230 6.47 13.73 -16.25
N ASN A 231 6.86 14.29 -15.09
CA ASN A 231 5.96 14.46 -13.94
C ASN A 231 4.73 15.30 -14.31
N GLY A 232 3.54 14.80 -13.99
CA GLY A 232 2.28 15.42 -14.36
C GLY A 232 1.87 15.21 -15.82
N GLY A 233 2.55 14.32 -16.55
CA GLY A 233 2.15 13.88 -17.88
C GLY A 233 1.01 12.86 -17.81
N VAL A 234 -0.19 13.19 -18.29
CA VAL A 234 -1.40 12.36 -18.24
C VAL A 234 -1.74 11.78 -19.60
N SER A 235 -2.07 10.51 -19.66
CA SER A 235 -2.58 9.83 -20.86
C SER A 235 -3.95 9.21 -20.59
N LEU A 236 -4.78 9.06 -21.63
CA LEU A 236 -6.09 8.43 -21.50
C LEU A 236 -5.99 7.01 -20.89
N ILE A 237 -5.00 6.23 -21.33
CA ILE A 237 -4.74 4.88 -20.80
C ILE A 237 -4.36 4.96 -19.33
N GLY A 238 -3.50 5.90 -18.92
CA GLY A 238 -3.13 6.11 -17.52
C GLY A 238 -4.34 6.45 -16.66
N THR A 239 -5.21 7.35 -17.12
CA THR A 239 -6.44 7.72 -16.42
C THR A 239 -7.42 6.55 -16.26
N ILE A 240 -7.59 5.73 -17.30
CA ILE A 240 -8.40 4.52 -17.21
C ILE A 240 -7.79 3.54 -16.20
N LEU A 241 -6.49 3.33 -16.25
CA LEU A 241 -5.78 2.42 -15.35
C LEU A 241 -5.78 2.90 -13.89
N SER A 242 -5.73 4.21 -13.64
CA SER A 242 -5.87 4.73 -12.27
C SER A 242 -7.24 4.41 -11.68
N THR A 243 -8.30 4.55 -12.47
CA THR A 243 -9.65 4.17 -12.05
C THR A 243 -9.77 2.68 -11.77
N PHE A 244 -9.26 1.83 -12.67
CA PHE A 244 -9.26 0.37 -12.47
C PHE A 244 -8.41 -0.06 -11.27
N GLY A 245 -7.25 0.56 -11.07
CA GLY A 245 -6.42 0.33 -9.89
C GLY A 245 -7.18 0.63 -8.59
N GLY A 246 -7.92 1.74 -8.57
CA GLY A 246 -8.79 2.09 -7.44
C GLY A 246 -9.97 1.15 -7.26
N LEU A 247 -10.63 0.71 -8.35
CA LEU A 247 -11.72 -0.26 -8.31
C LEU A 247 -11.27 -1.61 -7.71
N VAL A 248 -10.07 -2.09 -8.05
CA VAL A 248 -9.50 -3.33 -7.48
C VAL A 248 -9.34 -3.22 -5.96
N ILE A 249 -8.92 -2.06 -5.45
CA ILE A 249 -8.83 -1.78 -4.01
C ILE A 249 -10.24 -1.75 -3.39
N GLY A 250 -11.19 -1.07 -4.04
CA GLY A 250 -12.58 -1.03 -3.59
C GLY A 250 -13.24 -2.41 -3.53
N ILE A 251 -13.04 -3.25 -4.54
CA ILE A 251 -13.54 -4.63 -4.57
C ILE A 251 -12.92 -5.44 -3.43
N SER A 252 -11.61 -5.34 -3.23
CA SER A 252 -10.92 -6.06 -2.16
C SER A 252 -11.45 -5.66 -0.78
N HIS A 253 -11.63 -4.37 -0.53
CA HIS A 253 -12.17 -3.87 0.72
C HIS A 253 -13.65 -4.30 0.93
N TYR A 254 -14.48 -4.18 -0.10
CA TYR A 254 -15.86 -4.63 -0.09
C TYR A 254 -15.99 -6.11 0.24
N LEU A 255 -15.25 -6.97 -0.47
CA LEU A 255 -15.28 -8.42 -0.22
C LEU A 255 -14.78 -8.78 1.18
N SER A 256 -13.77 -8.04 1.69
CA SER A 256 -13.26 -8.21 3.04
C SER A 256 -14.33 -7.88 4.10
N ILE A 257 -15.08 -6.79 3.93
CA ILE A 257 -16.19 -6.45 4.83
C ILE A 257 -17.25 -7.54 4.79
N LEU A 258 -17.66 -8.00 3.61
CA LEU A 258 -18.67 -9.09 3.49
C LEU A 258 -18.22 -10.39 4.17
N TYR A 259 -16.92 -10.65 4.22
CA TYR A 259 -16.37 -11.88 4.81
C TYR A 259 -16.18 -11.78 6.32
N PHE A 260 -15.62 -10.66 6.82
CA PHE A 260 -15.18 -10.52 8.21
C PHE A 260 -16.16 -9.79 9.11
N ALA A 261 -17.03 -8.91 8.59
CA ALA A 261 -18.01 -8.23 9.41
C ALA A 261 -19.05 -9.20 9.97
N ASP A 262 -19.54 -8.89 11.17
CA ASP A 262 -20.61 -9.66 11.78
C ASP A 262 -21.87 -9.67 10.88
N LYS A 263 -22.41 -10.85 10.63
CA LYS A 263 -23.52 -11.04 9.70
C LYS A 263 -24.80 -10.34 10.13
N THR A 264 -25.05 -10.27 11.43
CA THR A 264 -26.22 -9.58 11.96
C THR A 264 -26.10 -8.07 11.75
N THR A 265 -24.96 -7.50 12.05
CA THR A 265 -24.68 -6.09 11.82
C THR A 265 -24.74 -5.76 10.34
N LEU A 266 -24.15 -6.61 9.49
CA LEU A 266 -24.15 -6.42 8.02
C LEU A 266 -25.56 -6.47 7.42
N MET A 267 -26.46 -7.30 7.95
CA MET A 267 -27.83 -7.45 7.48
C MET A 267 -28.65 -6.17 7.68
N TYR A 268 -28.36 -5.39 8.73
CA TYR A 268 -29.04 -4.14 9.04
C TYR A 268 -28.28 -2.89 8.60
N ALA A 269 -27.12 -3.05 7.97
CA ALA A 269 -26.32 -1.96 7.48
C ALA A 269 -26.82 -1.47 6.10
N PRO A 270 -26.56 -0.21 5.74
CA PRO A 270 -26.77 0.28 4.38
C PRO A 270 -26.03 -0.56 3.33
N PRO A 271 -26.39 -0.45 2.03
CA PRO A 271 -25.68 -1.15 0.97
C PRO A 271 -24.17 -0.88 1.00
N GLN A 272 -23.35 -1.93 0.90
CA GLN A 272 -21.87 -1.83 0.98
C GLN A 272 -21.17 -1.71 -0.39
N TRP A 273 -21.89 -1.97 -1.50
CA TRP A 273 -21.33 -1.89 -2.86
C TRP A 273 -20.72 -0.52 -3.23
N PRO A 274 -21.17 0.64 -2.65
CA PRO A 274 -20.57 1.93 -2.99
C PRO A 274 -19.06 2.01 -2.66
N ILE A 275 -18.55 1.17 -1.75
CA ILE A 275 -17.10 1.02 -1.47
C ILE A 275 -16.31 0.85 -2.77
N ILE A 276 -16.84 0.07 -3.71
CA ILE A 276 -16.18 -0.20 -5.00
C ILE A 276 -16.05 1.10 -5.81
N LEU A 277 -17.12 1.89 -5.88
CA LEU A 277 -17.11 3.17 -6.61
C LEU A 277 -16.17 4.19 -5.96
N TYR A 278 -16.20 4.29 -4.63
CA TYR A 278 -15.28 5.18 -3.90
C TYR A 278 -13.82 4.75 -4.03
N GLY A 279 -13.55 3.44 -4.14
CA GLY A 279 -12.25 2.94 -4.52
C GLY A 279 -11.82 3.46 -5.90
N GLY A 280 -12.69 3.33 -6.91
CA GLY A 280 -12.44 3.85 -8.28
C GLY A 280 -12.21 5.37 -8.30
N LEU A 281 -13.06 6.14 -7.59
CA LEU A 281 -12.89 7.60 -7.43
C LEU A 281 -11.58 7.93 -6.71
N GLY A 282 -11.22 7.16 -5.66
CA GLY A 282 -9.97 7.32 -4.93
C GLY A 282 -8.74 7.17 -5.81
N GLY A 283 -8.74 6.16 -6.68
CA GLY A 283 -7.66 5.96 -7.66
C GLY A 283 -7.58 7.07 -8.70
N LEU A 284 -8.73 7.45 -9.26
CA LEU A 284 -8.80 8.49 -10.30
C LEU A 284 -8.39 9.87 -9.75
N ILE A 285 -9.07 10.32 -8.71
CA ILE A 285 -8.84 11.67 -8.14
C ILE A 285 -7.43 11.76 -7.54
N GLY A 286 -6.98 10.70 -6.85
CA GLY A 286 -5.63 10.63 -6.29
C GLY A 286 -4.54 10.79 -7.35
N SER A 287 -4.65 10.07 -8.47
CA SER A 287 -3.69 10.19 -9.58
C SER A 287 -3.76 11.56 -10.30
N VAL A 288 -4.95 12.19 -10.37
CA VAL A 288 -5.09 13.56 -10.88
C VAL A 288 -4.39 14.56 -9.96
N ILE A 289 -4.59 14.46 -8.63
CA ILE A 289 -3.92 15.34 -7.66
C ILE A 289 -2.41 15.17 -7.74
N ASP A 290 -1.91 13.94 -7.79
CA ASP A 290 -0.49 13.63 -7.95
C ASP A 290 0.06 14.28 -9.24
N SER A 291 -0.63 14.11 -10.36
CA SER A 291 -0.24 14.69 -11.65
C SER A 291 -0.23 16.23 -11.63
N VAL A 292 -1.20 16.90 -10.97
CA VAL A 292 -1.21 18.36 -10.84
C VAL A 292 -0.04 18.86 -9.99
N MET A 293 0.22 18.20 -8.87
CA MET A 293 1.38 18.53 -8.04
C MET A 293 2.70 18.20 -8.75
N GLY A 294 2.78 17.09 -9.44
CA GLY A 294 3.94 16.69 -10.23
C GLY A 294 4.27 17.72 -11.32
N ALA A 295 3.26 18.15 -12.09
CA ALA A 295 3.44 19.18 -13.14
C ALA A 295 3.88 20.54 -12.59
N SER A 296 3.53 20.85 -11.33
CA SER A 296 3.74 22.20 -10.76
C SER A 296 4.95 22.27 -9.82
N LEU A 297 5.15 21.25 -9.00
CA LEU A 297 6.07 21.28 -7.85
C LEU A 297 7.25 20.32 -7.97
N GLN A 298 7.20 19.36 -8.93
CA GLN A 298 8.33 18.47 -9.22
C GLN A 298 9.06 18.92 -10.47
N PHE A 299 10.39 18.98 -10.39
CA PHE A 299 11.20 19.27 -11.55
C PHE A 299 11.15 18.13 -12.57
N SER A 300 10.96 18.46 -13.82
CA SER A 300 11.14 17.55 -14.95
C SER A 300 11.95 18.23 -16.03
N GLY A 301 13.02 17.57 -16.46
CA GLY A 301 13.85 18.02 -17.58
C GLY A 301 14.25 16.86 -18.47
N VAL A 302 14.84 17.17 -19.62
CA VAL A 302 15.41 16.21 -20.56
C VAL A 302 16.93 16.40 -20.58
N ASP A 303 17.66 15.31 -20.45
CA ASP A 303 19.11 15.28 -20.61
C ASP A 303 19.51 15.27 -22.10
N LYS A 304 20.83 15.24 -22.38
CA LYS A 304 21.37 15.20 -23.76
C LYS A 304 21.05 13.90 -24.48
N ASP A 305 20.76 12.84 -23.77
CA ASP A 305 20.43 11.51 -24.32
C ASP A 305 18.91 11.32 -24.53
N GLY A 306 18.11 12.36 -24.25
CA GLY A 306 16.65 12.34 -24.40
C GLY A 306 15.90 11.66 -23.26
N LYS A 307 16.55 11.39 -22.12
CA LYS A 307 15.92 10.79 -20.95
C LYS A 307 15.38 11.85 -19.99
N ILE A 308 14.30 11.50 -19.30
CA ILE A 308 13.72 12.35 -18.27
C ILE A 308 14.55 12.26 -16.98
N VAL A 309 14.84 13.43 -16.43
CA VAL A 309 15.58 13.62 -15.17
C VAL A 309 14.74 14.45 -14.21
N SER A 310 14.83 14.09 -12.90
CA SER A 310 14.08 14.73 -11.82
C SER A 310 14.85 15.83 -11.10
N HIS A 311 16.06 16.17 -11.56
CA HIS A 311 16.90 17.20 -10.93
C HIS A 311 17.59 18.06 -11.99
N SER A 312 17.86 19.31 -11.64
CA SER A 312 18.51 20.26 -12.53
C SER A 312 20.03 20.09 -12.45
N ASN A 313 20.64 19.64 -13.54
CA ASN A 313 22.08 19.73 -13.79
C ASN A 313 22.30 20.70 -14.95
N GLY A 314 23.42 21.40 -15.00
CA GLY A 314 23.68 22.49 -15.97
C GLY A 314 23.58 22.16 -17.47
N SER A 315 23.24 20.91 -17.82
CA SER A 315 23.07 20.43 -19.21
C SER A 315 21.64 19.92 -19.52
N VAL A 316 20.68 20.16 -18.62
CA VAL A 316 19.30 19.64 -18.72
C VAL A 316 18.36 20.72 -19.24
N THR A 317 17.54 20.38 -20.24
CA THR A 317 16.49 21.26 -20.75
C THR A 317 15.24 21.09 -19.89
N HIS A 318 14.79 22.15 -19.22
CA HIS A 318 13.60 22.17 -18.38
C HIS A 318 12.32 21.95 -19.20
N ILE A 319 11.42 21.06 -18.73
CA ILE A 319 10.11 20.79 -19.33
C ILE A 319 9.01 21.40 -18.46
N SER A 320 8.93 21.03 -17.18
CA SER A 320 7.84 21.42 -16.29
C SER A 320 8.26 21.39 -14.82
N GLY A 321 7.46 22.06 -14.01
CA GLY A 321 7.50 22.03 -12.56
C GLY A 321 8.68 22.78 -11.94
N LYS A 322 8.59 23.00 -10.64
CA LYS A 322 9.64 23.59 -9.82
C LYS A 322 10.28 22.51 -8.95
N ASN A 323 11.55 22.63 -8.64
CA ASN A 323 12.25 21.69 -7.74
C ASN A 323 11.91 22.00 -6.27
N ILE A 324 10.64 21.77 -5.85
CA ILE A 324 10.13 22.03 -4.51
C ILE A 324 9.86 20.71 -3.79
N LEU A 325 9.21 19.75 -4.46
CA LEU A 325 8.86 18.45 -3.89
C LEU A 325 9.51 17.33 -4.71
N ASP A 326 9.89 16.27 -4.03
CA ASP A 326 10.25 15.00 -4.64
C ASP A 326 9.01 14.10 -4.80
N ASN A 327 9.15 12.99 -5.50
CA ASN A 327 8.06 12.05 -5.74
C ASN A 327 7.46 11.47 -4.45
N ASN A 328 8.29 11.23 -3.43
CA ASN A 328 7.80 10.71 -2.14
C ASN A 328 6.92 11.73 -1.43
N SER A 329 7.31 13.01 -1.46
CA SER A 329 6.54 14.10 -0.85
C SER A 329 5.19 14.31 -1.55
N VAL A 330 5.15 14.22 -2.88
CA VAL A 330 3.90 14.30 -3.64
C VAL A 330 2.98 13.14 -3.28
N ASN A 331 3.48 11.91 -3.28
CA ASN A 331 2.72 10.72 -2.86
C ASN A 331 2.16 10.87 -1.43
N LEU A 332 2.96 11.39 -0.49
CA LEU A 332 2.51 11.61 0.89
C LEU A 332 1.35 12.62 0.95
N ILE A 333 1.48 13.76 0.26
CA ILE A 333 0.44 14.79 0.26
C ILE A 333 -0.82 14.27 -0.43
N SER A 334 -0.70 13.58 -1.56
CA SER A 334 -1.83 12.97 -2.27
C SER A 334 -2.58 11.97 -1.37
N THR A 335 -1.86 11.13 -0.64
CA THR A 335 -2.46 10.15 0.28
C THR A 335 -3.17 10.81 1.45
N ILE A 336 -2.60 11.89 2.02
CA ILE A 336 -3.26 12.67 3.08
C ILE A 336 -4.56 13.27 2.56
N ILE A 337 -4.52 13.93 1.39
CA ILE A 337 -5.71 14.54 0.80
C ILE A 337 -6.80 13.48 0.56
N MET A 338 -6.44 12.34 -0.01
CA MET A 338 -7.41 11.28 -0.33
C MET A 338 -7.94 10.57 0.91
N GLY A 339 -7.11 10.43 1.96
CA GLY A 339 -7.53 9.90 3.27
C GLY A 339 -8.59 10.76 3.97
N LEU A 340 -8.66 12.06 3.63
CA LEU A 340 -9.67 12.99 4.15
C LEU A 340 -10.83 13.21 3.17
N LEU A 341 -10.56 13.24 1.88
CA LEU A 341 -11.55 13.54 0.84
C LEU A 341 -12.54 12.40 0.63
N ILE A 342 -12.07 11.15 0.50
CA ILE A 342 -12.96 10.01 0.25
C ILE A 342 -13.98 9.80 1.37
N PRO A 343 -13.61 9.78 2.67
CA PRO A 343 -14.61 9.65 3.73
C PRO A 343 -15.59 10.85 3.75
N SER A 344 -15.11 12.06 3.44
CA SER A 344 -15.96 13.24 3.38
C SER A 344 -16.99 13.14 2.25
N LEU A 345 -16.59 12.71 1.06
CA LEU A 345 -17.50 12.48 -0.07
C LEU A 345 -18.48 11.34 0.23
N SER A 346 -17.98 10.22 0.75
CA SER A 346 -18.81 9.05 1.04
C SER A 346 -19.89 9.35 2.09
N LYS A 347 -19.59 10.13 3.12
CA LYS A 347 -20.57 10.58 4.10
C LYS A 347 -21.77 11.28 3.45
N HIS A 348 -21.54 12.14 2.46
CA HIS A 348 -22.59 12.95 1.86
C HIS A 348 -23.45 12.19 0.83
N PHE A 349 -22.86 11.22 0.16
CA PHE A 349 -23.47 10.51 -0.97
C PHE A 349 -23.63 9.01 -0.72
N TRP A 350 -23.53 8.54 0.54
CA TRP A 350 -23.82 7.13 0.83
C TRP A 350 -25.31 6.86 0.70
N PRO A 351 -25.72 5.83 -0.05
CA PRO A 351 -27.13 5.51 -0.18
C PRO A 351 -27.70 5.10 1.17
N LEU A 352 -28.75 5.77 1.60
CA LEU A 352 -29.57 5.38 2.73
C LEU A 352 -30.59 4.37 2.24
N VAL A 353 -30.86 3.32 3.01
CA VAL A 353 -31.90 2.32 2.71
C VAL A 353 -33.27 2.94 2.91
#